data_0d7b7ab895baed7572242969f260499f
#
_entry.id   0d7b7ab895baed7572242969f260499f
#
_cell.length_a   1.000
_cell.length_b   1.000
_cell.length_c   1.000
_cell.angle_alpha   90.00
_cell.angle_beta   90.00
_cell.angle_gamma   90.00
#
_symmetry.space_group_name_H-M   'P 1'
#
loop_
_entity.id
_entity.type
_entity.pdbx_description
1 polymer ?
#
loop_
_entity_poly.entity_id
_entity_poly.type
_entity_poly.pdbx_seq_one_letter_code
_entity_poly.pdbx_strand_id
1 'polypeptide(L)'
;MAAADAAVYEHIGKIVNKVIAEKPTDAYGLVEVLSRLVREPAKGAAPAELTAEELESLIATVAKAKALDKVPSDESGPLAVCAIPDYVEDAEMFSWAGVGLGEMESYKVQCSLRNMAAAQLEGYAKVRFWGKIMGTDADYYVAEAEKDGGDGEEAEDPDQEASGSPGTNFFIYFVCTDLSGAWTKLPNIRPKDIVAAKKIKKMFSGNPDAKVITHPYFDGLEKVLLRAAIARITADTTICLKGMLIREEDAEEVSKPEEFKWPMPSELTEKKAWIHTQPHILNVGRTTHKELPDAEEDPAGFAAAKELQEHDPSKDMIRSVDSDGLEWNIKQFGDMALYKAANGAAKSNAVTCVRSLTWPGAVTVSRGQYYASLYIGNGQESGKPEFFFPAPLDVQDEPEDTPEPEEPQGTPEPVGGEEAAEE
;
A
#
# COMPACT_ATOMS: atom_id res chain seq x y z
N MET A 1 -24.99 21.68 37.08
CA MET A 1 -24.26 22.73 36.33
C MET A 1 -23.15 23.38 37.15
N ALA A 2 -23.39 23.99 38.31
CA ALA A 2 -22.38 24.71 39.05
C ALA A 2 -21.07 23.91 39.44
N ALA A 3 -21.17 22.61 39.70
CA ALA A 3 -19.99 21.80 40.07
C ALA A 3 -19.10 21.45 38.85
N ALA A 4 -19.71 21.28 37.65
CA ALA A 4 -18.94 21.06 36.41
C ALA A 4 -18.18 22.32 36.00
N ASP A 5 -18.78 23.49 36.18
CA ASP A 5 -18.16 24.78 35.88
C ASP A 5 -16.93 25.03 36.77
N ALA A 6 -17.00 24.71 38.09
CA ALA A 6 -15.89 24.86 39.00
C ALA A 6 -14.65 24.00 38.62
N ALA A 7 -14.88 22.75 38.18
CA ALA A 7 -13.81 21.86 37.74
C ALA A 7 -13.13 22.37 36.44
N VAL A 8 -13.91 22.94 35.52
CA VAL A 8 -13.37 23.56 34.30
C VAL A 8 -12.52 24.78 34.62
N TYR A 9 -12.99 25.67 35.51
CA TYR A 9 -12.21 26.84 35.93
C TYR A 9 -10.92 26.47 36.66
N GLU A 10 -10.95 25.44 37.51
CA GLU A 10 -9.77 24.92 38.17
C GLU A 10 -8.75 24.38 37.16
N HIS A 11 -9.22 23.61 36.17
CA HIS A 11 -8.38 23.07 35.14
C HIS A 11 -7.74 24.15 34.27
N ILE A 12 -8.51 25.15 33.83
CA ILE A 12 -8.00 26.30 33.09
C ILE A 12 -6.98 27.10 33.94
N GLY A 13 -7.26 27.27 35.22
CA GLY A 13 -6.32 27.94 36.14
C GLY A 13 -4.96 27.23 36.23
N LYS A 14 -4.96 25.91 36.26
CA LYS A 14 -3.74 25.08 36.24
C LYS A 14 -2.97 25.23 34.93
N ILE A 15 -3.66 25.27 33.78
CA ILE A 15 -3.01 25.53 32.50
C ILE A 15 -2.38 26.90 32.44
N VAL A 16 -3.10 27.94 32.85
CA VAL A 16 -2.61 29.33 32.84
C VAL A 16 -1.38 29.48 33.76
N ASN A 17 -1.43 28.91 34.96
CA ASN A 17 -0.29 28.93 35.86
C ASN A 17 0.95 28.26 35.25
N LYS A 18 0.75 27.14 34.55
CA LYS A 18 1.83 26.42 33.86
C LYS A 18 2.41 27.24 32.69
N VAL A 19 1.57 27.90 31.89
CA VAL A 19 2.00 28.81 30.82
C VAL A 19 2.81 30.00 31.40
N ILE A 20 2.39 30.57 32.53
CA ILE A 20 3.10 31.68 33.17
C ILE A 20 4.47 31.22 33.71
N ALA A 21 4.56 30.02 34.27
CA ALA A 21 5.79 29.47 34.80
C ALA A 21 6.81 29.13 33.70
N GLU A 22 6.35 28.47 32.62
CA GLU A 22 7.22 27.93 31.56
C GLU A 22 7.49 28.96 30.44
N LYS A 23 6.64 29.99 30.29
CA LYS A 23 6.73 31.05 29.26
C LYS A 23 7.06 30.54 27.85
N PRO A 24 6.30 29.56 27.33
CA PRO A 24 6.54 29.01 25.99
C PRO A 24 6.35 30.09 24.92
N THR A 25 7.13 30.03 23.85
CA THR A 25 7.06 30.99 22.73
C THR A 25 5.72 30.91 21.97
N ASP A 26 5.07 29.74 21.95
CA ASP A 26 3.72 29.52 21.37
C ASP A 26 2.77 28.92 22.44
N ALA A 27 2.33 29.76 23.36
CA ALA A 27 1.41 29.33 24.41
C ALA A 27 0.06 28.85 23.87
N TYR A 28 -0.43 29.48 22.81
CA TYR A 28 -1.72 29.15 22.23
C TYR A 28 -1.71 27.75 21.58
N GLY A 29 -0.68 27.44 20.79
CA GLY A 29 -0.53 26.13 20.16
C GLY A 29 -0.32 24.98 21.15
N LEU A 30 0.18 25.27 22.34
CA LEU A 30 0.45 24.26 23.38
C LEU A 30 -0.71 24.03 24.36
N VAL A 31 -1.82 24.78 24.29
CA VAL A 31 -2.94 24.67 25.25
C VAL A 31 -3.49 23.23 25.34
N GLU A 32 -3.66 22.54 24.23
CA GLU A 32 -4.16 21.16 24.26
C GLU A 32 -3.19 20.18 24.92
N VAL A 33 -1.90 20.33 24.63
CA VAL A 33 -0.84 19.48 25.22
C VAL A 33 -0.74 19.74 26.71
N LEU A 34 -0.75 20.99 27.12
CA LEU A 34 -0.76 21.39 28.53
C LEU A 34 -2.03 20.94 29.26
N SER A 35 -3.18 20.98 28.58
CA SER A 35 -4.44 20.46 29.10
C SER A 35 -4.37 18.96 29.36
N ARG A 36 -3.78 18.17 28.43
CA ARG A 36 -3.55 16.73 28.61
C ARG A 36 -2.61 16.44 29.77
N LEU A 37 -1.48 17.13 29.83
CA LEU A 37 -0.50 16.98 30.93
C LEU A 37 -1.07 17.34 32.30
N VAL A 38 -2.00 18.29 32.38
CA VAL A 38 -2.69 18.64 33.63
C VAL A 38 -3.75 17.61 34.01
N ARG A 39 -4.42 16.94 33.01
CA ARG A 39 -5.44 15.91 33.24
C ARG A 39 -4.86 14.58 33.66
N GLU A 40 -3.70 14.24 33.13
CA GLU A 40 -3.01 12.97 33.40
C GLU A 40 -1.79 13.23 34.31
N PRO A 41 -1.97 13.58 35.57
CA PRO A 41 -0.83 13.57 36.48
C PRO A 41 -0.36 12.13 36.57
N ALA A 42 0.92 11.90 36.27
CA ALA A 42 1.53 10.58 36.44
C ALA A 42 1.18 10.06 37.83
N LYS A 43 0.61 8.85 37.88
CA LYS A 43 0.15 8.22 39.13
C LYS A 43 1.29 8.28 40.18
N GLY A 44 1.23 9.24 41.11
CA GLY A 44 2.14 9.35 42.25
C GLY A 44 3.42 10.14 42.01
N ALA A 45 3.65 10.80 40.88
CA ALA A 45 4.74 11.76 40.67
C ALA A 45 4.19 13.15 40.61
N ALA A 46 4.93 14.13 41.21
CA ALA A 46 4.73 15.55 40.90
C ALA A 46 4.80 15.71 39.35
N PRO A 47 4.04 16.68 38.75
CA PRO A 47 4.13 16.91 37.32
C PRO A 47 5.61 17.09 36.97
N ALA A 48 6.16 16.14 36.22
CA ALA A 48 7.55 16.24 35.81
C ALA A 48 7.70 17.55 35.03
N GLU A 49 8.61 18.39 35.46
CA GLU A 49 9.00 19.56 34.71
C GLU A 49 9.51 19.03 33.34
N LEU A 50 8.88 19.46 32.26
CA LEU A 50 9.34 19.10 30.92
C LEU A 50 10.78 19.60 30.77
N THR A 51 11.65 18.71 30.36
CA THR A 51 13.01 19.07 29.98
C THR A 51 12.98 20.04 28.79
N ALA A 52 14.03 20.83 28.60
CA ALA A 52 14.11 21.73 27.45
C ALA A 52 13.99 20.96 26.11
N GLU A 53 14.53 19.73 26.03
CA GLU A 53 14.47 18.87 24.88
C GLU A 53 13.03 18.36 24.61
N GLU A 54 12.30 17.99 25.68
CA GLU A 54 10.90 17.57 25.54
C GLU A 54 10.01 18.73 25.09
N LEU A 55 10.28 19.94 25.57
CA LEU A 55 9.55 21.14 25.17
C LEU A 55 9.83 21.48 23.69
N GLU A 56 11.07 21.43 23.24
CA GLU A 56 11.43 21.61 21.82
C GLU A 56 10.75 20.56 20.94
N SER A 57 10.75 19.30 21.35
CA SER A 57 10.08 18.20 20.65
C SER A 57 8.58 18.46 20.52
N LEU A 58 7.93 18.92 21.58
CA LEU A 58 6.51 19.28 21.58
C LEU A 58 6.21 20.47 20.67
N ILE A 59 7.05 21.51 20.70
CA ILE A 59 6.91 22.68 19.81
C ILE A 59 7.04 22.25 18.35
N ALA A 60 8.01 21.40 18.02
CA ALA A 60 8.18 20.84 16.68
C ALA A 60 6.95 20.02 16.23
N THR A 61 6.40 19.22 17.14
CA THR A 61 5.19 18.42 16.88
C THR A 61 3.97 19.31 16.61
N VAL A 62 3.78 20.37 17.39
CA VAL A 62 2.69 21.34 17.18
C VAL A 62 2.88 22.11 15.87
N ALA A 63 4.11 22.48 15.53
CA ALA A 63 4.40 23.16 14.26
C ALA A 63 4.06 22.27 13.06
N LYS A 64 4.43 20.98 13.12
CA LYS A 64 4.06 19.97 12.11
C LYS A 64 2.53 19.81 11.98
N ALA A 65 1.82 19.73 13.10
CA ALA A 65 0.36 19.62 13.11
C ALA A 65 -0.31 20.84 12.48
N LYS A 66 0.16 22.06 12.81
CA LYS A 66 -0.34 23.29 12.19
C LYS A 66 -0.06 23.37 10.69
N ALA A 67 1.11 22.91 10.26
CA ALA A 67 1.46 22.87 8.84
C ALA A 67 0.57 21.87 8.08
N LEU A 68 0.27 20.72 8.69
CA LEU A 68 -0.61 19.70 8.13
C LEU A 68 -2.05 20.19 7.97
N ASP A 69 -2.55 20.93 8.96
CA ASP A 69 -3.93 21.44 9.01
C ASP A 69 -4.17 22.64 8.08
N LYS A 70 -3.11 23.25 7.58
CA LYS A 70 -3.21 24.38 6.67
C LYS A 70 -3.76 23.93 5.32
N VAL A 71 -4.90 24.49 4.91
CA VAL A 71 -5.47 24.23 3.60
C VAL A 71 -4.62 24.94 2.52
N PRO A 72 -4.09 24.22 1.52
CA PRO A 72 -3.41 24.84 0.38
C PRO A 72 -4.35 25.79 -0.34
N SER A 73 -3.89 27.01 -0.61
CA SER A 73 -4.68 28.05 -1.27
C SER A 73 -3.79 28.94 -2.12
N ASP A 74 -4.36 29.50 -3.18
CA ASP A 74 -3.79 30.54 -4.00
C ASP A 74 -4.62 31.84 -3.91
N GLU A 75 -4.37 32.79 -4.81
CA GLU A 75 -5.09 34.08 -4.87
C GLU A 75 -6.59 33.92 -5.17
N SER A 76 -7.02 32.78 -5.76
CA SER A 76 -8.40 32.48 -6.17
C SER A 76 -9.18 31.68 -5.11
N GLY A 77 -8.52 31.13 -4.10
CA GLY A 77 -9.14 30.33 -3.04
C GLY A 77 -8.42 29.02 -2.73
N PRO A 78 -9.13 28.02 -2.18
CA PRO A 78 -8.56 26.71 -1.94
C PRO A 78 -8.08 26.03 -3.23
N LEU A 79 -6.84 25.55 -3.25
CA LEU A 79 -6.24 24.92 -4.42
C LEU A 79 -6.89 23.54 -4.67
N ALA A 80 -7.57 23.39 -5.80
CA ALA A 80 -8.14 22.12 -6.24
C ALA A 80 -7.37 21.62 -7.48
N VAL A 81 -6.37 20.79 -7.27
CA VAL A 81 -5.51 20.25 -8.35
C VAL A 81 -6.08 18.99 -8.98
N CYS A 82 -6.64 18.11 -8.15
CA CYS A 82 -7.26 16.84 -8.58
C CYS A 82 -8.44 16.48 -7.68
N ALA A 83 -9.22 15.47 -8.08
CA ALA A 83 -10.32 14.95 -7.26
C ALA A 83 -9.77 14.16 -6.06
N ILE A 84 -10.16 14.57 -4.85
CA ILE A 84 -9.81 13.89 -3.59
C ILE A 84 -11.10 13.47 -2.90
N PRO A 85 -11.45 12.16 -2.89
CA PRO A 85 -12.58 11.67 -2.11
C PRO A 85 -12.42 12.02 -0.62
N ASP A 86 -13.53 12.22 0.06
CA ASP A 86 -13.50 12.48 1.51
C ASP A 86 -13.25 11.18 2.26
N TYR A 87 -11.98 10.98 2.65
CA TYR A 87 -11.59 9.81 3.42
C TYR A 87 -12.17 9.80 4.85
N VAL A 88 -12.58 10.96 5.39
CA VAL A 88 -13.18 11.02 6.73
C VAL A 88 -14.57 10.38 6.73
N GLU A 89 -15.36 10.60 5.67
CA GLU A 89 -16.65 9.89 5.49
C GLU A 89 -16.45 8.38 5.30
N ASP A 90 -15.46 7.98 4.49
CA ASP A 90 -15.11 6.57 4.32
C ASP A 90 -14.66 5.94 5.66
N ALA A 91 -13.85 6.65 6.44
CA ALA A 91 -13.36 6.20 7.74
C ALA A 91 -14.48 6.02 8.77
N GLU A 92 -15.51 6.86 8.75
CA GLU A 92 -16.69 6.67 9.57
C GLU A 92 -17.42 5.36 9.22
N MET A 93 -17.59 5.08 7.93
CA MET A 93 -18.17 3.83 7.45
C MET A 93 -17.34 2.61 7.85
N PHE A 94 -16.00 2.68 7.74
CA PHE A 94 -15.10 1.64 8.20
C PHE A 94 -15.18 1.42 9.70
N SER A 95 -15.34 2.47 10.50
CA SER A 95 -15.44 2.37 11.96
C SER A 95 -16.68 1.56 12.39
N TRP A 96 -17.80 1.67 11.67
CA TRP A 96 -18.99 0.87 11.92
C TRP A 96 -18.77 -0.62 11.60
N ALA A 97 -17.89 -0.94 10.68
CA ALA A 97 -17.47 -2.31 10.39
C ALA A 97 -16.38 -2.83 11.37
N GLY A 98 -15.96 -1.99 12.32
CA GLY A 98 -14.92 -2.31 13.30
C GLY A 98 -13.51 -2.37 12.70
N VAL A 99 -13.25 -1.56 11.68
CA VAL A 99 -11.94 -1.42 11.01
C VAL A 99 -11.61 0.06 10.82
N GLY A 100 -10.37 0.38 10.51
CA GLY A 100 -9.95 1.74 10.19
C GLY A 100 -8.83 2.25 11.09
N LEU A 101 -8.43 3.49 10.85
CA LEU A 101 -7.30 4.16 11.53
C LEU A 101 -7.74 4.95 12.77
N GLY A 102 -9.04 5.10 13.00
CA GLY A 102 -9.58 6.02 14.00
C GLY A 102 -9.67 7.46 13.49
N GLU A 103 -10.47 8.27 14.20
CA GLU A 103 -10.92 9.59 13.76
C GLU A 103 -9.76 10.57 13.51
N MET A 104 -8.86 10.72 14.50
CA MET A 104 -7.75 11.67 14.41
C MET A 104 -6.73 11.32 13.34
N GLU A 105 -6.42 10.04 13.17
CA GLU A 105 -5.47 9.60 12.15
C GLU A 105 -6.09 9.74 10.76
N SER A 106 -7.36 9.41 10.59
CA SER A 106 -8.12 9.59 9.33
C SER A 106 -8.17 11.07 8.90
N TYR A 107 -8.41 11.98 9.84
CA TYR A 107 -8.37 13.42 9.57
C TYR A 107 -6.98 13.86 9.11
N LYS A 108 -5.90 13.40 9.76
CA LYS A 108 -4.52 13.70 9.35
C LYS A 108 -4.21 13.17 7.96
N VAL A 109 -4.70 11.96 7.62
CA VAL A 109 -4.56 11.39 6.27
C VAL A 109 -5.23 12.29 5.24
N GLN A 110 -6.46 12.75 5.50
CA GLN A 110 -7.18 13.65 4.58
C GLN A 110 -6.44 14.96 4.36
N CYS A 111 -5.91 15.57 5.42
CA CYS A 111 -5.12 16.80 5.33
C CYS A 111 -3.80 16.57 4.56
N SER A 112 -3.13 15.44 4.81
CA SER A 112 -1.89 15.07 4.13
C SER A 112 -2.10 14.85 2.63
N LEU A 113 -3.19 14.19 2.24
CA LEU A 113 -3.55 14.00 0.83
C LEU A 113 -3.79 15.33 0.11
N ARG A 114 -4.48 16.28 0.75
CA ARG A 114 -4.68 17.62 0.19
C ARG A 114 -3.36 18.37 -0.02
N ASN A 115 -2.46 18.29 0.95
CA ASN A 115 -1.16 18.93 0.85
C ASN A 115 -0.29 18.27 -0.23
N MET A 116 -0.32 16.94 -0.35
CA MET A 116 0.37 16.20 -1.40
C MET A 116 -0.18 16.57 -2.78
N ALA A 117 -1.50 16.64 -2.94
CA ALA A 117 -2.13 16.99 -4.20
C ALA A 117 -1.68 18.38 -4.69
N ALA A 118 -1.69 19.36 -3.80
CA ALA A 118 -1.23 20.71 -4.11
C ALA A 118 0.26 20.79 -4.48
N ALA A 119 1.09 19.91 -3.91
CA ALA A 119 2.54 19.94 -4.11
C ALA A 119 3.02 19.12 -5.32
N GLN A 120 2.35 18.02 -5.69
CA GLN A 120 2.92 17.00 -6.57
C GLN A 120 1.95 16.43 -7.63
N LEU A 121 0.65 16.71 -7.56
CA LEU A 121 -0.35 16.03 -8.39
C LEU A 121 -0.93 16.89 -9.53
N GLU A 122 -0.15 17.81 -10.07
CA GLU A 122 -0.53 18.48 -11.31
C GLU A 122 -0.58 17.45 -12.46
N GLY A 123 -1.69 17.40 -13.22
CA GLY A 123 -1.90 16.41 -14.28
C GLY A 123 -2.41 15.04 -13.82
N TYR A 124 -2.91 14.95 -12.58
CA TYR A 124 -3.62 13.77 -12.09
C TYR A 124 -5.12 14.03 -11.98
N ALA A 125 -5.93 13.06 -12.39
CA ALA A 125 -7.38 13.16 -12.32
C ALA A 125 -7.89 12.98 -10.88
N LYS A 126 -7.33 12.02 -10.15
CA LYS A 126 -7.81 11.63 -8.84
C LYS A 126 -6.69 11.07 -7.97
N VAL A 127 -6.80 11.31 -6.67
CA VAL A 127 -6.00 10.62 -5.64
C VAL A 127 -6.91 10.15 -4.51
N ARG A 128 -6.66 8.96 -3.98
CA ARG A 128 -7.34 8.42 -2.82
C ARG A 128 -6.37 7.79 -1.83
N PHE A 129 -6.79 7.67 -0.58
CA PHE A 129 -6.08 6.83 0.36
C PHE A 129 -6.29 5.36 0.01
N TRP A 130 -5.21 4.64 -0.25
CA TRP A 130 -5.27 3.21 -0.56
C TRP A 130 -5.22 2.37 0.71
N GLY A 131 -4.40 2.77 1.69
CA GLY A 131 -4.28 2.05 2.94
C GLY A 131 -2.97 2.27 3.68
N LYS A 132 -2.73 1.40 4.65
CA LYS A 132 -1.58 1.43 5.54
C LYS A 132 -0.89 0.07 5.58
N ILE A 133 0.40 0.04 5.34
CA ILE A 133 1.23 -1.17 5.48
C ILE A 133 2.10 -1.01 6.72
N MET A 134 1.93 -1.95 7.67
CA MET A 134 2.65 -1.93 8.93
C MET A 134 4.10 -2.37 8.72
N GLY A 135 5.02 -1.59 9.26
CA GLY A 135 6.45 -1.87 9.27
C GLY A 135 6.97 -2.16 10.68
N THR A 136 8.25 -2.55 10.79
CA THR A 136 8.90 -2.83 12.07
C THR A 136 9.32 -1.57 12.80
N ASP A 137 9.81 -0.57 12.09
CA ASP A 137 10.31 0.69 12.64
C ASP A 137 9.33 1.84 12.38
N ALA A 138 8.71 1.87 11.19
CA ALA A 138 7.67 2.83 10.83
C ALA A 138 6.68 2.22 9.84
N ASP A 139 5.43 2.70 9.88
CA ASP A 139 4.38 2.27 8.98
C ASP A 139 4.38 3.09 7.70
N TYR A 140 3.95 2.48 6.60
CA TYR A 140 3.74 3.16 5.33
C TYR A 140 2.27 3.53 5.15
N TYR A 141 1.98 4.82 5.00
CA TYR A 141 0.73 5.31 4.45
C TYR A 141 0.85 5.33 2.94
N VAL A 142 -0.14 4.78 2.24
CA VAL A 142 -0.12 4.60 0.80
C VAL A 142 -1.28 5.37 0.17
N ALA A 143 -0.98 6.21 -0.80
CA ALA A 143 -1.94 6.90 -1.64
C ALA A 143 -1.86 6.35 -3.07
N GLU A 144 -3.01 6.22 -3.70
CA GLU A 144 -3.19 5.76 -5.07
C GLU A 144 -3.68 6.92 -5.92
N ALA A 145 -2.99 7.20 -7.00
CA ALA A 145 -3.30 8.28 -7.92
C ALA A 145 -3.56 7.76 -9.34
N GLU A 146 -4.51 8.39 -10.01
CA GLU A 146 -4.87 8.14 -11.40
C GLU A 146 -4.46 9.33 -12.25
N LYS A 147 -3.75 9.08 -13.37
CA LYS A 147 -3.33 10.12 -14.30
C LYS A 147 -4.51 10.66 -15.10
N ASP A 148 -4.47 11.95 -15.43
CA ASP A 148 -5.43 12.55 -16.33
C ASP A 148 -5.04 12.28 -17.80
N GLY A 149 -6.02 11.92 -18.65
CA GLY A 149 -5.84 11.81 -20.10
C GLY A 149 -5.39 10.44 -20.64
N GLY A 150 -5.09 9.44 -19.81
CA GLY A 150 -4.84 8.06 -20.30
C GLY A 150 -3.58 7.86 -21.14
N ASP A 151 -2.81 8.89 -21.42
CA ASP A 151 -1.53 8.76 -22.12
C ASP A 151 -0.47 8.20 -21.15
N GLY A 152 -0.29 6.89 -21.24
CA GLY A 152 0.73 6.19 -20.47
C GLY A 152 2.13 6.68 -20.83
N GLU A 153 2.97 6.86 -19.82
CA GLU A 153 4.41 7.03 -20.07
C GLU A 153 4.96 5.73 -20.65
N GLU A 154 5.78 5.81 -21.69
CA GLU A 154 6.45 4.64 -22.25
C GLU A 154 7.18 3.87 -21.15
N ALA A 155 7.14 2.55 -21.24
CA ALA A 155 7.79 1.69 -20.26
C ALA A 155 9.31 1.83 -20.40
N GLU A 156 10.01 1.98 -19.28
CA GLU A 156 11.48 2.03 -19.24
C GLU A 156 12.13 0.68 -19.63
N ASP A 157 11.41 -0.42 -19.39
CA ASP A 157 11.84 -1.79 -19.68
C ASP A 157 10.83 -2.43 -20.65
N PRO A 158 11.26 -3.10 -21.73
CA PRO A 158 10.36 -3.73 -22.70
C PRO A 158 9.38 -4.75 -22.09
N ASP A 159 9.73 -5.32 -20.93
CA ASP A 159 8.87 -6.26 -20.22
C ASP A 159 7.88 -5.58 -19.28
N GLN A 160 8.07 -4.29 -18.99
CA GLN A 160 7.25 -3.53 -18.05
C GLN A 160 5.96 -3.06 -18.72
N GLU A 161 4.85 -3.13 -17.99
CA GLU A 161 3.60 -2.52 -18.43
C GLU A 161 3.68 -0.99 -18.25
N ALA A 162 3.19 -0.25 -19.24
CA ALA A 162 3.26 1.20 -19.26
C ALA A 162 2.49 1.84 -18.08
N SER A 163 2.96 2.99 -17.61
CA SER A 163 2.31 3.73 -16.53
C SER A 163 1.05 4.43 -17.05
N GLY A 164 -0.07 4.30 -16.33
CA GLY A 164 -1.35 4.91 -16.72
C GLY A 164 -2.13 4.13 -17.78
N SER A 165 -1.54 3.10 -18.39
CA SER A 165 -2.23 2.16 -19.29
C SER A 165 -2.77 0.95 -18.54
N PRO A 166 -3.78 0.24 -19.05
CA PRO A 166 -4.26 -0.98 -18.42
C PRO A 166 -3.12 -1.95 -18.12
N GLY A 167 -2.97 -2.31 -16.84
CA GLY A 167 -1.86 -3.14 -16.39
C GLY A 167 -1.55 -2.96 -14.90
N THR A 168 -0.47 -3.58 -14.42
CA THR A 168 -0.01 -3.46 -13.04
C THR A 168 0.43 -2.05 -12.66
N ASN A 169 0.77 -1.21 -13.64
CA ASN A 169 1.19 0.17 -13.48
C ASN A 169 0.10 1.19 -13.87
N PHE A 170 -1.17 0.78 -13.92
CA PHE A 170 -2.27 1.69 -14.20
C PHE A 170 -2.33 2.83 -13.16
N PHE A 171 -2.31 2.47 -11.88
CA PHE A 171 -2.26 3.42 -10.79
C PHE A 171 -0.83 3.75 -10.38
N ILE A 172 -0.62 5.00 -10.02
CA ILE A 172 0.64 5.50 -9.48
C ILE A 172 0.51 5.60 -7.97
N TYR A 173 1.51 5.09 -7.25
CA TYR A 173 1.47 5.03 -5.79
C TYR A 173 2.49 5.95 -5.15
N PHE A 174 2.02 6.63 -4.11
CA PHE A 174 2.85 7.48 -3.26
C PHE A 174 2.84 6.92 -1.84
N VAL A 175 3.96 7.03 -1.16
CA VAL A 175 4.09 6.57 0.22
C VAL A 175 4.73 7.62 1.10
N CYS A 176 4.32 7.64 2.37
CA CYS A 176 5.00 8.37 3.42
C CYS A 176 4.96 7.56 4.72
N THR A 177 5.88 7.84 5.62
CA THR A 177 5.93 7.28 6.98
C THR A 177 5.47 8.30 8.02
N ASP A 178 5.53 9.60 7.70
CA ASP A 178 5.02 10.71 8.51
C ASP A 178 4.04 11.51 7.67
N LEU A 179 2.77 11.56 8.08
CA LEU A 179 1.71 12.30 7.39
C LEU A 179 1.97 13.81 7.28
N SER A 180 2.84 14.34 8.13
CA SER A 180 3.29 15.74 8.08
C SER A 180 4.49 15.94 7.15
N GLY A 181 5.06 14.85 6.63
CA GLY A 181 6.22 14.84 5.77
C GLY A 181 5.87 14.85 4.27
N ALA A 182 6.92 14.73 3.46
CA ALA A 182 6.77 14.62 2.02
C ALA A 182 6.36 13.18 1.62
N TRP A 183 5.52 13.10 0.61
CA TRP A 183 5.19 11.83 -0.03
C TRP A 183 6.22 11.49 -1.12
N THR A 184 6.62 10.24 -1.17
CA THR A 184 7.57 9.72 -2.14
C THR A 184 6.84 8.88 -3.18
N LYS A 185 7.01 9.18 -4.46
CA LYS A 185 6.49 8.37 -5.56
C LYS A 185 7.21 7.02 -5.58
N LEU A 186 6.46 5.93 -5.62
CA LEU A 186 7.00 4.60 -5.83
C LEU A 186 7.37 4.38 -7.32
N PRO A 187 8.40 3.59 -7.60
CA PRO A 187 8.77 3.24 -8.97
C PRO A 187 7.69 2.37 -9.64
N ASN A 188 7.65 2.40 -10.96
CA ASN A 188 6.89 1.44 -11.72
C ASN A 188 7.43 0.03 -11.50
N ILE A 189 6.53 -0.94 -11.40
CA ILE A 189 6.90 -2.32 -11.10
C ILE A 189 7.20 -3.11 -12.37
N ARG A 190 8.22 -3.97 -12.31
CA ARG A 190 8.55 -4.91 -13.40
C ARG A 190 7.96 -6.28 -13.10
N PRO A 191 7.57 -7.04 -14.10
CA PRO A 191 7.02 -8.39 -13.94
C PRO A 191 7.94 -9.31 -13.12
N LYS A 192 9.24 -9.26 -13.36
CA LYS A 192 10.24 -10.05 -12.61
C LYS A 192 10.26 -9.74 -11.11
N ASP A 193 10.03 -8.47 -10.73
CA ASP A 193 10.00 -8.07 -9.34
C ASP A 193 8.75 -8.60 -8.63
N ILE A 194 7.60 -8.67 -9.33
CA ILE A 194 6.37 -9.28 -8.82
C ILE A 194 6.56 -10.78 -8.59
N VAL A 195 7.14 -11.49 -9.56
CA VAL A 195 7.43 -12.93 -9.46
C VAL A 195 8.39 -13.23 -8.33
N ALA A 196 9.43 -12.41 -8.17
CA ALA A 196 10.38 -12.54 -7.06
C ALA A 196 9.70 -12.25 -5.71
N ALA A 197 8.91 -11.17 -5.61
CA ALA A 197 8.21 -10.78 -4.40
C ALA A 197 7.21 -11.84 -3.92
N LYS A 198 6.58 -12.61 -4.84
CA LYS A 198 5.68 -13.71 -4.50
C LYS A 198 6.34 -14.78 -3.62
N LYS A 199 7.65 -14.96 -3.75
CA LYS A 199 8.43 -15.96 -3.01
C LYS A 199 9.01 -15.43 -1.70
N ILE A 200 8.88 -14.13 -1.43
CA ILE A 200 9.50 -13.46 -0.28
C ILE A 200 8.45 -13.22 0.81
N LYS A 201 8.77 -13.66 2.02
CA LYS A 201 8.00 -13.37 3.24
C LYS A 201 8.89 -12.60 4.20
N LYS A 202 8.89 -11.28 4.09
CA LYS A 202 9.65 -10.37 4.95
C LYS A 202 8.76 -9.19 5.37
N MET A 203 8.83 -8.83 6.64
CA MET A 203 8.20 -7.60 7.13
C MET A 203 8.93 -6.38 6.58
N PHE A 204 8.19 -5.33 6.28
CA PHE A 204 8.74 -4.06 5.87
C PHE A 204 9.39 -3.35 7.06
N SER A 205 10.46 -2.59 6.81
CA SER A 205 11.13 -1.84 7.87
C SER A 205 10.51 -0.46 8.09
N GLY A 206 9.99 0.16 7.05
CA GLY A 206 9.55 1.56 7.05
C GLY A 206 10.58 2.51 6.42
N ASN A 207 11.67 1.97 5.88
CA ASN A 207 12.65 2.75 5.11
C ASN A 207 12.61 2.32 3.64
N PRO A 208 12.08 3.15 2.73
CA PRO A 208 11.91 2.80 1.32
C PRO A 208 13.24 2.53 0.59
N ASP A 209 14.33 3.09 1.06
CA ASP A 209 15.66 2.95 0.46
C ASP A 209 16.52 1.85 1.12
N ALA A 210 15.96 1.11 2.06
CA ALA A 210 16.63 -0.03 2.67
C ALA A 210 16.86 -1.15 1.63
N LYS A 211 18.02 -1.81 1.73
CA LYS A 211 18.29 -3.02 0.93
C LYS A 211 17.47 -4.19 1.45
N VAL A 212 16.87 -4.94 0.53
CA VAL A 212 16.13 -6.16 0.85
C VAL A 212 17.11 -7.34 0.92
N ILE A 213 17.34 -7.83 2.13
CA ILE A 213 18.16 -9.03 2.36
C ILE A 213 17.22 -10.18 2.65
N THR A 214 17.05 -11.07 1.68
CA THR A 214 16.10 -12.20 1.74
C THR A 214 16.63 -13.42 1.02
N HIS A 215 16.00 -14.55 1.30
CA HIS A 215 16.14 -15.77 0.53
C HIS A 215 14.76 -16.24 0.06
N PRO A 216 14.51 -16.39 -1.26
CA PRO A 216 15.43 -16.14 -2.36
C PRO A 216 15.89 -14.68 -2.46
N TYR A 217 16.99 -14.46 -3.16
CA TYR A 217 17.56 -13.12 -3.35
C TYR A 217 16.60 -12.20 -4.09
N PHE A 218 16.52 -10.96 -3.63
CA PHE A 218 15.74 -9.89 -4.27
C PHE A 218 16.69 -8.76 -4.69
N ASP A 219 16.73 -8.50 -5.98
CA ASP A 219 17.53 -7.42 -6.55
C ASP A 219 16.77 -6.10 -6.53
N GLY A 220 16.73 -5.45 -5.37
CA GLY A 220 16.01 -4.19 -5.23
C GLY A 220 16.02 -3.62 -3.83
N LEU A 221 15.50 -2.41 -3.75
CA LEU A 221 15.25 -1.70 -2.50
C LEU A 221 13.85 -2.03 -1.96
N GLU A 222 13.61 -1.72 -0.69
CA GLU A 222 12.32 -1.97 -0.04
C GLU A 222 11.15 -1.30 -0.77
N LYS A 223 11.34 -0.13 -1.38
CA LYS A 223 10.31 0.54 -2.20
C LYS A 223 9.82 -0.30 -3.39
N VAL A 224 10.71 -1.11 -4.00
CA VAL A 224 10.32 -2.00 -5.11
C VAL A 224 9.53 -3.20 -4.58
N LEU A 225 9.98 -3.81 -3.48
CA LEU A 225 9.25 -4.90 -2.83
C LEU A 225 7.87 -4.43 -2.33
N LEU A 226 7.82 -3.23 -1.74
CA LEU A 226 6.58 -2.58 -1.29
C LEU A 226 5.62 -2.36 -2.47
N ARG A 227 6.13 -1.84 -3.59
CA ARG A 227 5.33 -1.63 -4.81
C ARG A 227 4.80 -2.94 -5.38
N ALA A 228 5.60 -4.02 -5.33
CA ALA A 228 5.18 -5.35 -5.75
C ALA A 228 4.07 -5.90 -4.83
N ALA A 229 4.18 -5.71 -3.53
CA ALA A 229 3.14 -6.12 -2.57
C ALA A 229 1.83 -5.35 -2.82
N ILE A 230 1.90 -4.02 -3.02
CA ILE A 230 0.73 -3.19 -3.33
C ILE A 230 0.05 -3.67 -4.62
N ALA A 231 0.81 -3.96 -5.69
CA ALA A 231 0.26 -4.45 -6.95
C ALA A 231 -0.50 -5.77 -6.76
N ARG A 232 0.08 -6.72 -6.02
CA ARG A 232 -0.53 -8.02 -5.72
C ARG A 232 -1.81 -7.86 -4.89
N ILE A 233 -1.74 -7.07 -3.82
CA ILE A 233 -2.89 -6.79 -2.96
C ILE A 233 -4.02 -6.15 -3.78
N THR A 234 -3.71 -5.14 -4.59
CA THR A 234 -4.70 -4.44 -5.42
C THR A 234 -5.34 -5.39 -6.42
N ALA A 235 -4.57 -6.22 -7.13
CA ALA A 235 -5.09 -7.18 -8.08
C ALA A 235 -6.04 -8.21 -7.44
N ASP A 236 -5.70 -8.70 -6.24
CA ASP A 236 -6.44 -9.77 -5.59
C ASP A 236 -7.62 -9.26 -4.75
N THR A 237 -7.56 -8.03 -4.25
CA THR A 237 -8.52 -7.57 -3.22
C THR A 237 -9.43 -6.41 -3.62
N THR A 238 -9.23 -5.82 -4.80
CA THR A 238 -10.12 -4.75 -5.27
C THR A 238 -11.38 -5.34 -5.87
N ILE A 239 -12.46 -5.24 -5.12
CA ILE A 239 -13.77 -5.77 -5.49
C ILE A 239 -14.83 -4.67 -5.54
N CYS A 240 -15.86 -4.86 -6.34
CA CYS A 240 -17.03 -3.99 -6.39
C CYS A 240 -18.33 -4.82 -6.41
N LEU A 241 -19.47 -4.12 -6.43
CA LEU A 241 -20.77 -4.75 -6.52
C LEU A 241 -21.02 -5.27 -7.94
N LYS A 242 -21.60 -6.46 -8.04
CA LYS A 242 -21.99 -7.04 -9.33
C LYS A 242 -22.94 -6.13 -10.10
N GLY A 243 -22.64 -5.90 -11.36
CA GLY A 243 -23.39 -5.00 -12.22
C GLY A 243 -22.92 -3.56 -12.21
N MET A 244 -21.95 -3.16 -11.37
CA MET A 244 -21.28 -1.86 -11.48
C MET A 244 -20.31 -1.78 -12.65
N LEU A 245 -19.83 -2.93 -13.06
CA LEU A 245 -18.99 -3.12 -14.24
C LEU A 245 -19.63 -4.19 -15.12
N ILE A 246 -19.67 -3.93 -16.40
CA ILE A 246 -20.17 -4.87 -17.43
C ILE A 246 -19.16 -4.95 -18.56
N ARG A 247 -19.14 -6.10 -19.22
CA ARG A 247 -18.46 -6.30 -20.49
C ARG A 247 -19.54 -6.55 -21.53
N GLU A 248 -19.59 -5.77 -22.57
CA GLU A 248 -20.46 -6.00 -23.71
C GLU A 248 -19.92 -7.22 -24.50
N GLU A 249 -20.81 -7.97 -25.17
CA GLU A 249 -20.46 -9.25 -25.80
C GLU A 249 -19.32 -9.15 -26.83
N ASP A 250 -19.18 -7.99 -27.48
CA ASP A 250 -18.15 -7.74 -28.49
C ASP A 250 -17.03 -6.80 -28.01
N ALA A 251 -17.02 -6.38 -26.74
CA ALA A 251 -16.04 -5.45 -26.20
C ALA A 251 -14.94 -6.18 -25.40
N GLU A 252 -13.69 -5.85 -25.66
CA GLU A 252 -12.57 -6.28 -24.82
C GLU A 252 -12.52 -5.49 -23.51
N GLU A 253 -13.03 -4.28 -23.51
CA GLU A 253 -12.99 -3.37 -22.38
C GLU A 253 -14.21 -3.51 -21.46
N VAL A 254 -13.97 -3.26 -20.21
CA VAL A 254 -15.02 -3.24 -19.17
C VAL A 254 -15.51 -1.81 -19.00
N SER A 255 -16.81 -1.61 -19.07
CA SER A 255 -17.46 -0.30 -18.96
C SER A 255 -18.41 -0.24 -17.76
N LYS A 256 -18.81 1.00 -17.41
CA LYS A 256 -19.86 1.22 -16.42
C LYS A 256 -21.20 1.28 -17.15
N PRO A 257 -22.25 0.57 -16.67
CA PRO A 257 -23.59 0.67 -17.25
C PRO A 257 -24.18 2.07 -17.04
N GLU A 258 -25.03 2.50 -17.94
CA GLU A 258 -25.76 3.77 -17.80
C GLU A 258 -26.66 3.81 -16.56
N GLU A 259 -27.29 2.69 -16.24
CA GLU A 259 -28.13 2.52 -15.05
C GLU A 259 -27.61 1.38 -14.18
N PHE A 260 -27.36 1.68 -12.91
CA PHE A 260 -26.99 0.67 -11.91
C PHE A 260 -28.02 0.60 -10.80
N LYS A 261 -28.60 -0.58 -10.60
CA LYS A 261 -29.51 -0.84 -9.49
C LYS A 261 -28.75 -1.35 -8.28
N TRP A 262 -28.75 -0.57 -7.21
CA TRP A 262 -28.12 -0.97 -5.96
C TRP A 262 -28.79 -2.21 -5.39
N PRO A 263 -28.02 -3.25 -5.01
CA PRO A 263 -28.54 -4.47 -4.41
C PRO A 263 -29.13 -4.19 -3.02
N MET A 264 -30.04 -5.06 -2.62
CA MET A 264 -30.61 -4.99 -1.28
C MET A 264 -29.58 -5.45 -0.24
N PRO A 265 -29.64 -4.96 1.01
CA PRO A 265 -28.70 -5.35 2.07
C PRO A 265 -28.59 -6.86 2.29
N SER A 266 -29.69 -7.60 2.10
CA SER A 266 -29.70 -9.07 2.19
C SER A 266 -28.88 -9.75 1.08
N GLU A 267 -28.88 -9.20 -0.13
CA GLU A 267 -28.15 -9.73 -1.27
C GLU A 267 -26.62 -9.55 -1.09
N LEU A 268 -26.22 -8.47 -0.41
CA LEU A 268 -24.80 -8.17 -0.14
C LEU A 268 -24.13 -9.18 0.79
N THR A 269 -24.85 -10.04 1.47
CA THR A 269 -24.31 -11.13 2.28
C THR A 269 -23.83 -12.31 1.46
N GLU A 270 -24.21 -12.39 0.19
CA GLU A 270 -23.80 -13.44 -0.72
C GLU A 270 -22.52 -13.05 -1.46
N LYS A 271 -21.58 -14.00 -1.58
CA LYS A 271 -20.34 -13.79 -2.34
C LYS A 271 -20.59 -13.46 -3.82
N LYS A 272 -21.69 -13.99 -4.38
CA LYS A 272 -22.12 -13.75 -5.76
C LYS A 272 -22.48 -12.30 -6.08
N ALA A 273 -22.73 -11.49 -5.04
CA ALA A 273 -23.03 -10.06 -5.20
C ALA A 273 -21.75 -9.21 -5.43
N TRP A 274 -20.57 -9.82 -5.31
CA TRP A 274 -19.29 -9.15 -5.41
C TRP A 274 -18.47 -9.69 -6.57
N ILE A 275 -17.78 -8.80 -7.28
CA ILE A 275 -16.92 -9.12 -8.41
C ILE A 275 -15.58 -8.41 -8.30
N HIS A 276 -14.53 -9.00 -8.88
CA HIS A 276 -13.22 -8.37 -9.01
C HIS A 276 -13.25 -7.25 -10.05
N THR A 277 -12.57 -6.16 -9.76
CA THR A 277 -12.46 -5.00 -10.66
C THR A 277 -11.12 -4.93 -11.39
N GLN A 278 -10.12 -5.63 -10.88
CA GLN A 278 -8.78 -5.67 -11.43
C GLN A 278 -8.49 -7.04 -12.03
N PRO A 279 -7.73 -7.10 -13.12
CA PRO A 279 -7.27 -8.38 -13.66
C PRO A 279 -6.30 -9.03 -12.68
N HIS A 280 -6.33 -10.36 -12.62
CA HIS A 280 -5.35 -11.11 -11.85
C HIS A 280 -3.96 -11.02 -12.46
N ILE A 281 -2.95 -11.06 -11.59
CA ILE A 281 -1.57 -11.09 -12.03
C ILE A 281 -1.24 -12.53 -12.51
N LEU A 282 -0.86 -12.65 -13.76
CA LEU A 282 -0.40 -13.89 -14.39
C LEU A 282 0.86 -14.43 -13.71
N ASN A 283 1.17 -15.70 -13.94
CA ASN A 283 2.40 -16.30 -13.40
C ASN A 283 3.68 -15.62 -13.89
N VAL A 284 3.62 -14.97 -15.04
CA VAL A 284 4.72 -14.18 -15.60
C VAL A 284 4.88 -12.79 -14.95
N GLY A 285 3.99 -12.41 -14.03
CA GLY A 285 4.06 -11.13 -13.30
C GLY A 285 3.43 -9.94 -14.01
N ARG A 286 2.61 -10.17 -15.04
CA ARG A 286 1.84 -9.15 -15.78
C ARG A 286 0.34 -9.40 -15.59
N THR A 287 -0.45 -8.39 -15.87
CA THR A 287 -1.92 -8.50 -15.96
C THR A 287 -2.39 -8.52 -17.42
N THR A 288 -1.52 -8.12 -18.35
CA THR A 288 -1.76 -8.14 -19.79
C THR A 288 -0.85 -9.16 -20.45
N HIS A 289 -1.30 -9.76 -21.55
CA HIS A 289 -0.44 -10.59 -22.38
C HIS A 289 0.47 -9.71 -23.24
N LYS A 290 1.65 -10.24 -23.58
CA LYS A 290 2.49 -9.63 -24.61
C LYS A 290 1.79 -9.77 -25.97
N GLU A 291 2.11 -8.87 -26.89
CA GLU A 291 1.72 -9.02 -28.28
C GLU A 291 2.21 -10.36 -28.80
N LEU A 292 1.35 -10.98 -29.62
CA LEU A 292 1.71 -12.25 -30.24
C LEU A 292 2.88 -12.00 -31.21
N PRO A 293 3.90 -12.87 -31.22
CA PRO A 293 4.95 -12.79 -32.22
C PRO A 293 4.37 -12.95 -33.62
N ASP A 294 5.09 -12.48 -34.64
CA ASP A 294 4.62 -12.61 -36.01
C ASP A 294 4.53 -14.09 -36.40
N ALA A 295 3.34 -14.51 -36.87
CA ALA A 295 3.08 -15.86 -37.22
C ALA A 295 3.89 -16.33 -38.44
N GLU A 296 4.39 -15.41 -39.30
CA GLU A 296 5.22 -15.71 -40.46
C GLU A 296 6.69 -15.87 -40.08
N GLU A 297 7.16 -15.05 -39.10
CA GLU A 297 8.56 -15.07 -38.64
C GLU A 297 8.82 -16.17 -37.58
N ASP A 298 7.91 -16.39 -36.63
CA ASP A 298 8.02 -17.40 -35.57
C ASP A 298 6.68 -18.16 -35.39
N PRO A 299 6.36 -19.14 -36.25
CA PRO A 299 5.10 -19.88 -36.13
C PRO A 299 4.98 -20.71 -34.85
N ALA A 300 6.10 -21.19 -34.30
CA ALA A 300 6.11 -21.99 -33.09
C ALA A 300 5.87 -21.11 -31.84
N GLY A 301 6.52 -19.95 -31.76
CA GLY A 301 6.31 -18.95 -30.72
C GLY A 301 4.89 -18.39 -30.74
N PHE A 302 4.35 -18.10 -31.93
CA PHE A 302 2.96 -17.66 -32.08
C PHE A 302 1.97 -18.69 -31.54
N ALA A 303 2.13 -19.98 -31.90
CA ALA A 303 1.23 -21.05 -31.45
C ALA A 303 1.30 -21.23 -29.93
N ALA A 304 2.48 -21.25 -29.36
CA ALA A 304 2.68 -21.38 -27.91
C ALA A 304 2.13 -20.15 -27.12
N ALA A 305 2.35 -18.94 -27.60
CA ALA A 305 1.82 -17.73 -26.99
C ALA A 305 0.28 -17.67 -27.08
N LYS A 306 -0.27 -18.09 -28.22
CA LYS A 306 -1.72 -18.16 -28.42
C LYS A 306 -2.38 -19.21 -27.50
N GLU A 307 -1.79 -20.40 -27.36
CA GLU A 307 -2.27 -21.43 -26.43
C GLU A 307 -2.25 -20.92 -24.98
N LEU A 308 -1.18 -20.24 -24.57
CA LEU A 308 -1.09 -19.64 -23.23
C LEU A 308 -2.18 -18.60 -22.98
N GLN A 309 -2.52 -17.79 -23.99
CA GLN A 309 -3.57 -16.78 -23.89
C GLN A 309 -4.98 -17.39 -23.84
N GLU A 310 -5.23 -18.48 -24.58
CA GLU A 310 -6.54 -19.13 -24.62
C GLU A 310 -6.89 -19.86 -23.30
N HIS A 311 -5.88 -20.42 -22.62
CA HIS A 311 -6.06 -21.20 -21.40
C HIS A 311 -5.89 -20.42 -20.10
N ASP A 312 -5.73 -19.09 -20.16
CA ASP A 312 -5.53 -18.29 -18.96
C ASP A 312 -6.86 -17.76 -18.39
N PRO A 313 -7.36 -18.35 -17.28
CA PRO A 313 -8.61 -17.94 -16.66
C PRO A 313 -8.51 -16.56 -15.97
N SER A 314 -7.32 -15.99 -15.84
CA SER A 314 -7.10 -14.72 -15.14
C SER A 314 -7.49 -13.48 -15.96
N LYS A 315 -7.85 -13.66 -17.23
CA LYS A 315 -8.31 -12.58 -18.11
C LYS A 315 -9.65 -11.95 -17.70
N ASP A 316 -10.45 -12.65 -16.91
CA ASP A 316 -11.77 -12.15 -16.57
C ASP A 316 -11.73 -11.17 -15.40
N MET A 317 -11.80 -9.86 -15.71
CA MET A 317 -11.88 -8.79 -14.71
C MET A 317 -13.18 -8.82 -13.90
N ILE A 318 -14.26 -9.41 -14.42
CA ILE A 318 -15.59 -9.42 -13.78
C ILE A 318 -15.85 -10.73 -13.06
N ARG A 319 -14.80 -11.45 -12.68
CA ARG A 319 -14.92 -12.72 -11.98
C ARG A 319 -15.62 -12.56 -10.64
N SER A 320 -16.57 -13.44 -10.36
CA SER A 320 -17.28 -13.43 -9.09
C SER A 320 -16.37 -13.87 -7.94
N VAL A 321 -16.46 -13.16 -6.81
CA VAL A 321 -15.79 -13.53 -5.56
C VAL A 321 -16.18 -14.93 -5.05
N ASP A 322 -17.34 -15.44 -5.45
CA ASP A 322 -17.77 -16.82 -5.14
C ASP A 322 -16.86 -17.89 -5.76
N SER A 323 -16.21 -17.59 -6.90
CA SER A 323 -15.26 -18.51 -7.56
C SER A 323 -13.95 -18.70 -6.77
N ASP A 324 -13.61 -17.80 -5.85
CA ASP A 324 -12.41 -17.89 -5.03
C ASP A 324 -12.59 -18.82 -3.81
N GLY A 325 -13.76 -19.41 -3.65
CA GLY A 325 -14.03 -20.39 -2.62
C GLY A 325 -14.05 -19.80 -1.20
N LEU A 326 -13.11 -20.22 -0.35
CA LEU A 326 -13.08 -19.84 1.07
C LEU A 326 -12.21 -18.62 1.38
N GLU A 327 -11.69 -17.92 0.37
CA GLU A 327 -10.74 -16.81 0.55
C GLU A 327 -11.39 -15.53 1.09
N TRP A 328 -12.71 -15.47 1.16
CA TRP A 328 -13.46 -14.30 1.57
C TRP A 328 -14.42 -14.56 2.72
N ASN A 329 -14.48 -13.61 3.64
CA ASN A 329 -15.41 -13.60 4.76
C ASN A 329 -16.31 -12.36 4.68
N ILE A 330 -17.64 -12.58 4.64
CA ILE A 330 -18.63 -11.51 4.60
C ILE A 330 -19.36 -11.47 5.94
N LYS A 331 -19.39 -10.29 6.55
CA LYS A 331 -20.13 -10.02 7.77
C LYS A 331 -20.99 -8.80 7.60
N GLN A 332 -22.18 -8.82 8.20
CA GLN A 332 -23.08 -7.70 8.20
C GLN A 332 -23.29 -7.20 9.63
N PHE A 333 -23.30 -5.89 9.78
CA PHE A 333 -23.49 -5.16 11.04
C PHE A 333 -24.68 -4.24 10.91
N GLY A 334 -25.34 -3.93 12.01
CA GLY A 334 -26.49 -3.04 12.05
C GLY A 334 -27.79 -3.73 11.67
N ASP A 335 -28.82 -2.92 11.41
CA ASP A 335 -30.19 -3.39 11.13
C ASP A 335 -30.43 -3.43 9.61
N MET A 336 -30.82 -4.60 9.12
CA MET A 336 -31.21 -4.80 7.72
C MET A 336 -32.60 -4.26 7.38
N ALA A 337 -33.41 -3.93 8.39
CA ALA A 337 -34.73 -3.40 8.15
C ALA A 337 -34.68 -2.11 7.32
N LEU A 338 -35.55 -2.07 6.31
CA LEU A 338 -35.67 -0.89 5.48
C LEU A 338 -36.55 0.16 6.17
N TYR A 339 -36.07 1.37 6.21
CA TYR A 339 -36.83 2.53 6.64
C TYR A 339 -36.98 3.56 5.52
N LYS A 340 -38.04 4.36 5.56
CA LYS A 340 -38.21 5.45 4.61
C LYS A 340 -37.46 6.69 5.08
N ALA A 341 -36.51 7.12 4.29
CA ALA A 341 -35.83 8.38 4.52
C ALA A 341 -36.77 9.58 4.23
N ALA A 342 -36.40 10.78 4.64
CA ALA A 342 -37.19 12.00 4.45
C ALA A 342 -37.53 12.29 2.97
N ASN A 343 -36.68 11.85 2.04
CA ASN A 343 -36.91 11.94 0.59
C ASN A 343 -37.75 10.79 0.03
N GLY A 344 -38.30 9.92 0.87
CA GLY A 344 -39.14 8.78 0.46
C GLY A 344 -38.34 7.54 0.00
N ALA A 345 -37.03 7.62 -0.13
CA ALA A 345 -36.21 6.50 -0.52
C ALA A 345 -36.11 5.45 0.60
N ALA A 346 -36.11 4.17 0.22
CA ALA A 346 -35.84 3.08 1.15
C ALA A 346 -34.34 3.04 1.49
N LYS A 347 -34.00 3.15 2.77
CA LYS A 347 -32.64 3.07 3.29
C LYS A 347 -32.55 2.00 4.36
N SER A 348 -31.36 1.53 4.62
CA SER A 348 -31.02 0.59 5.69
C SER A 348 -29.82 1.11 6.48
N ASN A 349 -29.73 0.72 7.75
CA ASN A 349 -28.55 0.96 8.59
C ASN A 349 -27.58 -0.23 8.58
N ALA A 350 -27.81 -1.21 7.71
CA ALA A 350 -26.90 -2.32 7.54
C ALA A 350 -25.60 -1.87 6.88
N VAL A 351 -24.49 -2.33 7.44
CA VAL A 351 -23.14 -2.17 6.92
C VAL A 351 -22.61 -3.56 6.59
N THR A 352 -22.30 -3.81 5.33
CA THR A 352 -21.71 -5.08 4.89
C THR A 352 -20.22 -4.93 4.78
N CYS A 353 -19.47 -5.83 5.42
CA CYS A 353 -18.03 -5.85 5.45
C CYS A 353 -17.53 -7.16 4.81
N VAL A 354 -16.80 -7.04 3.73
CA VAL A 354 -16.14 -8.13 3.02
C VAL A 354 -14.65 -8.08 3.31
N ARG A 355 -14.10 -9.17 3.85
CA ARG A 355 -12.69 -9.25 4.25
C ARG A 355 -11.99 -10.35 3.46
N SER A 356 -10.82 -10.04 2.93
CA SER A 356 -9.96 -11.08 2.37
C SER A 356 -9.27 -11.88 3.47
N LEU A 357 -9.23 -13.20 3.31
CA LEU A 357 -8.47 -14.10 4.17
C LEU A 357 -7.07 -14.36 3.61
N THR A 358 -6.90 -14.20 2.31
CA THR A 358 -5.60 -14.31 1.62
C THR A 358 -4.72 -13.10 1.93
N TRP A 359 -5.30 -11.90 1.97
CA TRP A 359 -4.61 -10.66 2.33
C TRP A 359 -5.20 -10.07 3.62
N PRO A 360 -4.75 -10.52 4.80
CA PRO A 360 -5.27 -10.01 6.07
C PRO A 360 -5.10 -8.49 6.16
N GLY A 361 -6.22 -7.81 6.40
CA GLY A 361 -6.27 -6.35 6.41
C GLY A 361 -6.91 -5.73 5.18
N ALA A 362 -7.14 -6.48 4.11
CA ALA A 362 -7.93 -6.02 2.98
C ALA A 362 -9.43 -6.12 3.30
N VAL A 363 -10.11 -4.99 3.24
CA VAL A 363 -11.52 -4.85 3.62
C VAL A 363 -12.24 -3.98 2.62
N THR A 364 -13.41 -4.42 2.18
CA THR A 364 -14.37 -3.60 1.43
C THR A 364 -15.65 -3.50 2.23
N VAL A 365 -16.10 -2.28 2.46
CA VAL A 365 -17.31 -1.99 3.23
C VAL A 365 -18.32 -1.32 2.33
N SER A 366 -19.59 -1.72 2.46
CA SER A 366 -20.70 -1.10 1.73
C SER A 366 -21.83 -0.73 2.69
N ARG A 367 -22.40 0.47 2.49
CA ARG A 367 -23.59 0.96 3.18
C ARG A 367 -24.49 1.72 2.22
N GLY A 368 -25.66 1.22 1.98
CA GLY A 368 -26.61 1.85 1.07
C GLY A 368 -26.02 1.98 -0.35
N GLN A 369 -25.82 3.20 -0.80
CA GLN A 369 -25.27 3.53 -2.11
C GLN A 369 -23.78 3.89 -2.10
N TYR A 370 -23.07 3.55 -1.02
CA TYR A 370 -21.64 3.82 -0.87
C TYR A 370 -20.89 2.52 -0.63
N TYR A 371 -19.72 2.42 -1.22
CA TYR A 371 -18.76 1.38 -0.90
C TYR A 371 -17.35 1.95 -0.98
N ALA A 372 -16.48 1.45 -0.13
CA ALA A 372 -15.07 1.82 -0.12
C ALA A 372 -14.22 0.61 0.24
N SER A 373 -13.00 0.57 -0.28
CA SER A 373 -12.01 -0.47 0.00
C SER A 373 -10.81 0.15 0.71
N LEU A 374 -10.27 -0.57 1.69
CA LEU A 374 -9.14 -0.14 2.49
C LEU A 374 -8.25 -1.34 2.79
N TYR A 375 -6.94 -1.11 2.80
CA TYR A 375 -5.97 -2.08 3.29
C TYR A 375 -5.27 -1.57 4.55
N ILE A 376 -5.33 -2.35 5.64
CA ILE A 376 -4.52 -2.11 6.85
C ILE A 376 -3.94 -3.46 7.26
N GLY A 377 -2.70 -3.71 6.92
CA GLY A 377 -2.07 -5.00 7.15
C GLY A 377 -0.55 -4.95 7.03
N ASN A 378 0.07 -6.10 7.12
CA ASN A 378 1.53 -6.24 7.07
C ASN A 378 2.11 -6.44 5.65
N GLY A 379 1.28 -6.40 4.61
CA GLY A 379 1.71 -6.61 3.23
C GLY A 379 2.11 -8.05 2.90
N GLN A 380 1.71 -9.02 3.74
CA GLN A 380 2.03 -10.44 3.55
C GLN A 380 0.79 -11.22 3.18
N GLU A 381 0.94 -12.07 2.18
CA GLU A 381 -0.08 -13.04 1.79
C GLU A 381 -0.20 -14.14 2.86
N SER A 382 -1.42 -14.36 3.34
CA SER A 382 -1.76 -15.45 4.24
C SER A 382 -2.38 -16.57 3.41
N GLY A 383 -1.95 -17.77 3.54
CA GLY A 383 -2.48 -18.90 2.80
C GLY A 383 -1.55 -20.09 2.89
N LYS A 384 -1.79 -21.11 2.11
CA LYS A 384 -0.96 -22.30 2.08
C LYS A 384 0.50 -21.87 1.94
N PRO A 385 1.37 -22.13 2.94
CA PRO A 385 2.78 -21.89 2.76
C PRO A 385 3.24 -22.86 1.67
N GLU A 386 3.35 -22.37 0.43
CA GLU A 386 4.15 -23.10 -0.53
C GLU A 386 5.57 -23.05 0.00
N PHE A 387 6.03 -24.17 0.50
CA PHE A 387 7.42 -24.32 0.86
C PHE A 387 8.19 -24.45 -0.45
N PHE A 388 8.79 -23.34 -0.86
CA PHE A 388 9.73 -23.38 -1.97
C PHE A 388 11.06 -23.90 -1.45
N PHE A 389 11.40 -25.12 -1.84
CA PHE A 389 12.78 -25.54 -1.73
C PHE A 389 13.64 -24.55 -2.55
N PRO A 390 14.75 -24.06 -2.00
CA PRO A 390 15.71 -23.37 -2.84
C PRO A 390 16.02 -24.29 -4.01
N ALA A 391 15.90 -23.76 -5.23
CA ALA A 391 16.30 -24.53 -6.40
C ALA A 391 17.74 -25.01 -6.15
N PRO A 392 18.04 -26.31 -6.35
CA PRO A 392 19.40 -26.76 -6.25
C PRO A 392 20.24 -25.89 -7.21
N LEU A 393 21.42 -25.55 -6.80
CA LEU A 393 22.37 -24.92 -7.73
C LEU A 393 22.45 -25.77 -8.98
N ASP A 394 22.50 -25.13 -10.13
CA ASP A 394 22.78 -25.84 -11.38
C ASP A 394 24.01 -26.72 -11.17
N VAL A 395 23.95 -27.94 -11.70
CA VAL A 395 25.10 -28.85 -11.68
C VAL A 395 26.25 -28.08 -12.28
N GLN A 396 27.18 -27.68 -11.42
CA GLN A 396 28.42 -27.07 -11.90
C GLN A 396 29.23 -28.16 -12.51
N ASP A 397 29.71 -27.96 -13.74
CA ASP A 397 30.77 -28.80 -14.30
C ASP A 397 31.94 -28.78 -13.31
N GLU A 398 32.47 -29.96 -13.04
CA GLU A 398 33.68 -30.03 -12.22
C GLU A 398 34.72 -29.06 -12.79
N PRO A 399 35.32 -28.19 -11.96
CA PRO A 399 36.41 -27.36 -12.44
C PRO A 399 37.45 -28.27 -13.07
N GLU A 400 37.93 -27.93 -14.26
CA GLU A 400 39.03 -28.65 -14.91
C GLU A 400 40.10 -28.89 -13.85
N ASP A 401 40.57 -30.14 -13.79
CA ASP A 401 41.62 -30.53 -12.84
C ASP A 401 42.75 -29.50 -12.93
N THR A 402 43.03 -28.87 -11.82
CA THR A 402 44.21 -28.01 -11.75
C THR A 402 45.40 -28.85 -12.10
N PRO A 403 46.26 -28.43 -13.07
CA PRO A 403 47.43 -29.19 -13.44
C PRO A 403 48.23 -29.52 -12.16
N GLU A 404 48.61 -30.78 -12.04
CA GLU A 404 49.43 -31.23 -10.90
C GLU A 404 50.60 -30.24 -10.71
N PRO A 405 50.89 -29.82 -9.47
CA PRO A 405 52.01 -28.94 -9.21
C PRO A 405 53.27 -29.63 -9.73
N GLU A 406 53.96 -28.97 -10.65
CA GLU A 406 55.26 -29.46 -11.12
C GLU A 406 56.17 -29.67 -9.92
N GLU A 407 56.70 -30.88 -9.77
CA GLU A 407 57.69 -31.15 -8.74
C GLU A 407 58.82 -30.16 -8.91
N PRO A 408 59.32 -29.52 -7.86
CA PRO A 408 60.46 -28.62 -7.95
C PRO A 408 61.63 -29.39 -8.51
N GLN A 409 62.09 -29.01 -9.70
CA GLN A 409 63.29 -29.59 -10.28
C GLN A 409 64.39 -29.47 -9.25
N GLY A 410 64.88 -30.61 -8.83
CA GLY A 410 65.94 -30.67 -7.85
C GLY A 410 67.07 -29.78 -8.29
N THR A 411 67.58 -28.99 -7.39
CA THR A 411 68.81 -28.19 -7.62
C THR A 411 69.88 -29.12 -8.18
N PRO A 412 70.51 -28.84 -9.35
CA PRO A 412 71.55 -29.68 -9.87
C PRO A 412 72.67 -29.79 -8.82
N GLU A 413 73.06 -31.04 -8.49
CA GLU A 413 74.20 -31.29 -7.58
C GLU A 413 75.36 -30.52 -8.11
N PRO A 414 76.15 -29.85 -7.25
CA PRO A 414 77.38 -29.19 -7.68
C PRO A 414 78.36 -30.27 -8.22
N VAL A 415 78.68 -30.15 -9.49
CA VAL A 415 79.71 -30.98 -10.12
C VAL A 415 80.98 -30.80 -9.34
N GLY A 416 81.49 -31.93 -8.76
CA GLY A 416 82.66 -31.98 -7.91
C GLY A 416 83.84 -31.34 -8.58
N GLY A 417 84.47 -30.41 -7.83
CA GLY A 417 85.69 -29.77 -8.25
C GLY A 417 86.83 -30.80 -8.32
N GLU A 418 87.49 -30.80 -9.41
CA GLU A 418 88.73 -31.50 -9.58
C GLU A 418 89.79 -31.01 -8.55
N GLU A 419 90.36 -31.98 -7.84
CA GLU A 419 91.56 -31.78 -7.05
C GLU A 419 92.68 -31.22 -7.93
N ALA A 420 93.16 -30.04 -7.65
CA ALA A 420 94.41 -29.55 -8.14
C ALA A 420 95.54 -30.12 -7.23
N ALA A 421 96.29 -31.07 -7.78
CA ALA A 421 97.46 -31.59 -7.17
C ALA A 421 98.57 -30.52 -7.17
N GLU A 422 99.32 -30.56 -6.11
CA GLU A 422 100.55 -29.80 -5.84
C GLU A 422 101.58 -29.87 -6.95
N GLU A 423 102.21 -28.77 -7.22
CA GLU A 423 103.68 -28.56 -7.15
C GLU A 423 104.01 -27.08 -6.96
#